data_2dd64b50bd07705eaf9d768206dd8d16
#
_entry.id   2dd64b50bd07705eaf9d768206dd8d16
#
_cell.length_a   1.000
_cell.length_b   1.000
_cell.length_c   1.000
_cell.angle_alpha   90.00
_cell.angle_beta   90.00
_cell.angle_gamma   90.00
#
_symmetry.space_group_name_H-M   'P 1'
#
loop_
_entity.id
_entity.type
_entity.pdbx_description
1 polymer ?
#
loop_
_entity_poly.entity_id
_entity_poly.type
_entity_poly.pdbx_seq_one_letter_code
_entity_poly.pdbx_strand_id
1 'polypeptide(L)'
;MAKKEVKGLVKLVVPAKQANPAPPIGPALGAAGVNIAEFCKQFNDKTSDKEPGMPIPCIITVYTDRIFEFIMKLPPVSYYIKKALKLKIGSHKPGRDFVGTLSKAQLQEIAAAKMPDLNCSSIESAMNIVAGQCRSMGVKVEG
;
A
#
# COMPACT_ATOMS: atom_id res chain seq x y z
N MET A 1 -28.82 14.92 8.24
CA MET A 1 -28.14 13.61 8.14
C MET A 1 -27.54 13.28 9.49
N ALA A 2 -27.91 12.16 10.08
CA ALA A 2 -27.27 11.68 11.29
C ALA A 2 -25.80 11.37 10.99
N LYS A 3 -24.88 12.02 11.68
CA LYS A 3 -23.46 11.67 11.60
C LYS A 3 -23.29 10.31 12.25
N LYS A 4 -22.89 9.32 11.47
CA LYS A 4 -22.50 8.03 12.01
C LYS A 4 -21.26 8.22 12.88
N GLU A 5 -21.33 7.77 14.10
CA GLU A 5 -20.17 7.83 14.99
C GLU A 5 -19.14 6.77 14.58
N VAL A 6 -17.91 7.21 14.37
CA VAL A 6 -16.80 6.33 14.03
C VAL A 6 -16.35 5.62 15.29
N LYS A 7 -16.45 4.29 15.32
CA LYS A 7 -15.94 3.46 16.40
C LYS A 7 -14.43 3.35 16.37
N GLY A 8 -13.86 3.26 15.16
CA GLY A 8 -12.42 3.15 14.99
C GLY A 8 -11.99 3.08 13.54
N LEU A 9 -10.70 3.18 13.33
CA LEU A 9 -10.05 3.02 12.04
C LEU A 9 -9.11 1.84 12.07
N VAL A 10 -9.15 1.01 11.04
CA VAL A 10 -8.23 -0.12 10.85
C VAL A 10 -7.48 0.11 9.54
N LYS A 11 -6.16 0.05 9.59
CA LYS A 11 -5.30 0.15 8.41
C LYS A 11 -4.63 -1.18 8.15
N LEU A 12 -4.85 -1.71 6.96
CA LEU A 12 -4.30 -3.01 6.55
C LEU A 12 -3.72 -2.92 5.15
N VAL A 13 -2.74 -3.76 4.88
CA VAL A 13 -2.24 -4.02 3.53
C VAL A 13 -2.69 -5.42 3.14
N VAL A 14 -3.52 -5.50 2.10
CA VAL A 14 -4.14 -6.75 1.65
C VAL A 14 -3.72 -7.03 0.22
N PRO A 15 -3.29 -8.27 -0.10
CA PRO A 15 -3.00 -8.65 -1.48
C PRO A 15 -4.26 -8.62 -2.34
N ALA A 16 -4.18 -8.03 -3.53
CA ALA A 16 -5.29 -7.96 -4.47
C ALA A 16 -5.77 -9.36 -4.85
N LYS A 17 -7.09 -9.56 -4.90
CA LYS A 17 -7.75 -10.84 -5.22
C LYS A 17 -7.45 -11.98 -4.26
N GLN A 18 -6.76 -11.73 -3.16
CA GLN A 18 -6.35 -12.76 -2.20
C GLN A 18 -6.77 -12.43 -0.76
N ALA A 19 -7.77 -11.58 -0.61
CA ALA A 19 -8.32 -11.31 0.72
C ALA A 19 -9.00 -12.58 1.27
N ASN A 20 -8.58 -13.00 2.45
CA ASN A 20 -9.14 -14.15 3.13
C ASN A 20 -9.18 -13.90 4.65
N PRO A 21 -9.95 -14.69 5.41
CA PRO A 21 -10.05 -14.51 6.86
C PRO A 21 -8.79 -14.85 7.66
N ALA A 22 -7.74 -15.36 7.00
CA ALA A 22 -6.49 -15.69 7.67
C ALA A 22 -5.75 -14.44 8.17
N PRO A 23 -4.86 -14.55 9.18
CA PRO A 23 -4.04 -13.42 9.60
C PRO A 23 -3.29 -12.77 8.42
N PRO A 24 -3.11 -11.44 8.38
CA PRO A 24 -3.45 -10.48 9.42
C PRO A 24 -4.88 -9.90 9.38
N ILE A 25 -5.69 -10.27 8.40
CA ILE A 25 -7.01 -9.65 8.18
C ILE A 25 -8.02 -10.07 9.26
N GLY A 26 -8.11 -11.36 9.53
CA GLY A 26 -9.06 -11.92 10.49
C GLY A 26 -9.00 -11.29 11.87
N PRO A 27 -7.85 -11.34 12.56
CA PRO A 27 -7.71 -10.76 13.88
C PRO A 27 -7.97 -9.25 13.94
N ALA A 28 -7.48 -8.50 12.95
CA ALA A 28 -7.64 -7.04 12.90
C ALA A 28 -9.10 -6.62 12.73
N LEU A 29 -9.83 -7.25 11.83
CA LEU A 29 -11.24 -6.97 11.59
C LEU A 29 -12.14 -7.57 12.67
N GLY A 30 -11.78 -8.73 13.19
CA GLY A 30 -12.50 -9.36 14.29
C GLY A 30 -12.51 -8.51 15.55
N ALA A 31 -11.35 -7.93 15.90
CA ALA A 31 -11.23 -7.01 17.03
C ALA A 31 -12.09 -5.74 16.85
N ALA A 32 -12.23 -5.29 15.62
CA ALA A 32 -13.05 -4.13 15.28
C ALA A 32 -14.58 -4.46 15.20
N GLY A 33 -14.94 -5.74 15.18
CA GLY A 33 -16.31 -6.19 15.08
C GLY A 33 -16.89 -6.12 13.66
N VAL A 34 -16.05 -6.18 12.65
CA VAL A 34 -16.42 -6.12 11.22
C VAL A 34 -16.70 -7.53 10.70
N ASN A 35 -17.66 -7.65 9.79
CA ASN A 35 -17.91 -8.90 9.08
C ASN A 35 -16.79 -9.19 8.07
N ILE A 36 -15.90 -10.10 8.44
CA ILE A 36 -14.70 -10.46 7.68
C ILE A 36 -15.04 -11.01 6.29
N ALA A 37 -16.03 -11.89 6.22
CA ALA A 37 -16.43 -12.52 4.97
C ALA A 37 -16.96 -11.51 3.95
N GLU A 38 -17.77 -10.57 4.40
CA GLU A 38 -18.30 -9.50 3.57
C GLU A 38 -17.21 -8.56 3.07
N PHE A 39 -16.27 -8.18 3.95
CA PHE A 39 -15.10 -7.38 3.57
C PHE A 39 -14.26 -8.06 2.49
N CYS A 40 -13.92 -9.34 2.70
CA CYS A 40 -13.12 -10.11 1.74
C CYS A 40 -13.80 -10.19 0.38
N LYS A 41 -15.12 -10.41 0.34
CA LYS A 41 -15.90 -10.45 -0.90
C LYS A 41 -15.87 -9.11 -1.62
N GLN A 42 -16.22 -8.03 -0.93
CA GLN A 42 -16.23 -6.68 -1.52
C GLN A 42 -14.84 -6.24 -1.99
N PHE A 43 -13.81 -6.56 -1.22
CA PHE A 43 -12.43 -6.25 -1.58
C PHE A 43 -11.99 -7.00 -2.84
N ASN A 44 -12.24 -8.31 -2.89
CA ASN A 44 -11.90 -9.12 -4.06
C ASN A 44 -12.64 -8.66 -5.32
N ASP A 45 -13.91 -8.29 -5.20
CA ASP A 45 -14.72 -7.76 -6.30
C ASP A 45 -14.12 -6.44 -6.81
N LYS A 46 -13.77 -5.51 -5.91
CA LYS A 46 -13.18 -4.22 -6.26
C LYS A 46 -11.74 -4.32 -6.79
N THR A 47 -11.04 -5.38 -6.47
CA THR A 47 -9.66 -5.61 -6.94
C THR A 47 -9.60 -6.56 -8.14
N SER A 48 -10.73 -6.91 -8.72
CA SER A 48 -10.80 -7.81 -9.89
C SER A 48 -9.94 -7.33 -11.06
N ASP A 49 -9.80 -6.01 -11.23
CA ASP A 49 -9.03 -5.38 -12.29
C ASP A 49 -7.53 -5.22 -11.96
N LYS A 50 -7.14 -5.57 -10.73
CA LYS A 50 -5.74 -5.43 -10.28
C LYS A 50 -4.93 -6.70 -10.48
N GLU A 51 -3.62 -6.57 -10.48
CA GLU A 51 -2.74 -7.75 -10.53
C GLU A 51 -2.90 -8.59 -9.25
N PRO A 52 -3.03 -9.93 -9.37
CA PRO A 52 -3.11 -10.80 -8.19
C PRO A 52 -1.85 -10.69 -7.32
N GLY A 53 -2.03 -10.60 -6.01
CA GLY A 53 -0.92 -10.49 -5.07
C GLY A 53 -0.33 -9.08 -4.93
N MET A 54 -0.84 -8.07 -5.67
CA MET A 54 -0.44 -6.68 -5.49
C MET A 54 -0.87 -6.19 -4.09
N PRO A 55 0.07 -5.72 -3.25
CA PRO A 55 -0.30 -5.20 -1.94
C PRO A 55 -1.07 -3.89 -2.08
N ILE A 56 -2.28 -3.86 -1.56
CA ILE A 56 -3.15 -2.68 -1.60
C ILE A 56 -3.40 -2.21 -0.17
N PRO A 57 -2.94 -1.01 0.21
CA PRO A 57 -3.27 -0.43 1.50
C PRO A 57 -4.75 -0.10 1.57
N CYS A 58 -5.42 -0.58 2.61
CA CYS A 58 -6.83 -0.30 2.87
C CYS A 58 -6.98 0.44 4.20
N ILE A 59 -7.77 1.49 4.19
CA ILE A 59 -8.21 2.17 5.41
C ILE A 59 -9.67 1.84 5.60
N ILE A 60 -9.97 1.11 6.69
CA ILE A 60 -11.31 0.66 7.01
C ILE A 60 -11.83 1.53 8.15
N THR A 61 -12.92 2.23 7.90
CA THR A 61 -13.63 3.00 8.93
C THR A 61 -14.78 2.16 9.46
N VAL A 62 -14.78 1.89 10.76
CA VAL A 62 -15.81 1.12 11.43
C VAL A 62 -16.71 2.06 12.21
N TYR A 63 -18.01 1.95 11.99
CA TYR A 63 -19.02 2.73 12.68
C TYR A 63 -19.65 1.94 13.85
N THR A 64 -20.31 2.63 14.74
CA THR A 64 -21.00 2.03 15.90
C THR A 64 -22.09 1.04 15.50
N ASP A 65 -22.69 1.21 14.32
CA ASP A 65 -23.73 0.35 13.77
C ASP A 65 -23.22 -0.99 13.21
N ARG A 66 -21.95 -1.30 13.40
CA ARG A 66 -21.24 -2.44 12.79
C ARG A 66 -21.13 -2.35 11.27
N ILE A 67 -21.46 -1.20 10.70
CA ILE A 67 -21.24 -0.91 9.29
C ILE A 67 -19.81 -0.46 9.13
N PHE A 68 -19.19 -0.86 8.03
CA PHE A 68 -17.84 -0.44 7.69
C PHE A 68 -17.78 0.18 6.30
N GLU A 69 -16.88 1.09 6.13
CA GLU A 69 -16.48 1.62 4.82
C GLU A 69 -14.99 1.46 4.67
N PHE A 70 -14.54 1.16 3.48
CA PHE A 70 -13.10 1.04 3.23
C PHE A 70 -12.68 1.81 1.98
N ILE A 71 -11.50 2.37 2.05
CA ILE A 71 -10.86 3.10 0.97
C ILE A 71 -9.59 2.33 0.60
N MET A 72 -9.46 2.00 -0.69
CA MET A 72 -8.25 1.41 -1.22
C MET A 72 -7.33 2.51 -1.73
N LYS A 73 -6.06 2.41 -1.38
CA LYS A 73 -5.03 3.32 -1.85
C LYS A 73 -4.13 2.63 -2.87
N LEU A 74 -3.26 3.40 -3.49
CA LEU A 74 -2.27 2.87 -4.42
C LEU A 74 -1.25 1.99 -3.67
N PRO A 75 -0.65 0.99 -4.34
CA PRO A 75 0.37 0.15 -3.74
C PRO A 75 1.50 0.96 -3.10
N PRO A 76 2.19 0.41 -2.06
CA PRO A 76 3.31 1.09 -1.45
C PRO A 76 4.44 1.34 -2.45
N VAL A 77 5.20 2.41 -2.24
CA VAL A 77 6.37 2.75 -3.07
C VAL A 77 7.37 1.58 -3.14
N SER A 78 7.54 0.88 -2.03
CA SER A 78 8.41 -0.31 -1.97
C SER A 78 8.03 -1.40 -2.96
N TYR A 79 6.75 -1.59 -3.22
CA TYR A 79 6.26 -2.53 -4.22
C TYR A 79 6.73 -2.13 -5.64
N TYR A 80 6.58 -0.86 -5.99
CA TYR A 80 7.01 -0.36 -7.30
C TYR A 80 8.53 -0.50 -7.49
N ILE A 81 9.31 -0.19 -6.46
CA ILE A 81 10.77 -0.32 -6.49
C ILE A 81 11.18 -1.78 -6.69
N LYS A 82 10.59 -2.70 -5.95
CA LYS A 82 10.85 -4.14 -6.09
C LYS A 82 10.46 -4.64 -7.48
N LYS A 83 9.34 -4.21 -8.01
CA LYS A 83 8.85 -4.58 -9.34
C LYS A 83 9.79 -4.07 -10.44
N ALA A 84 10.23 -2.81 -10.34
CA ALA A 84 11.13 -2.20 -11.32
C ALA A 84 12.49 -2.89 -11.38
N LEU A 85 13.03 -3.31 -10.24
CA LEU A 85 14.32 -3.97 -10.13
C LEU A 85 14.23 -5.50 -10.06
N LYS A 86 13.01 -6.06 -10.11
CA LYS A 86 12.74 -7.50 -9.99
C LYS A 86 13.33 -8.12 -8.72
N LEU A 87 13.28 -7.37 -7.62
CA LEU A 87 13.77 -7.80 -6.31
C LEU A 87 12.66 -8.49 -5.50
N LYS A 88 13.03 -9.51 -4.74
CA LYS A 88 12.12 -10.15 -3.78
C LYS A 88 12.08 -9.39 -2.47
N ILE A 89 13.23 -8.97 -1.97
CA ILE A 89 13.40 -8.24 -0.73
C ILE A 89 14.42 -7.12 -0.90
N GLY A 90 14.36 -6.11 -0.04
CA GLY A 90 15.37 -5.06 0.03
C GLY A 90 16.66 -5.54 0.73
N SER A 91 17.62 -4.63 0.88
CA SER A 91 18.86 -4.90 1.58
C SER A 91 18.65 -5.17 3.07
N HIS A 92 19.41 -6.09 3.63
CA HIS A 92 19.49 -6.33 5.08
C HIS A 92 20.26 -5.22 5.80
N LYS A 93 21.14 -4.53 5.09
CA LYS A 93 21.96 -3.44 5.63
C LYS A 93 21.87 -2.20 4.74
N PRO A 94 20.72 -1.49 4.74
CA PRO A 94 20.57 -0.29 3.93
C PRO A 94 21.63 0.77 4.28
N GLY A 95 22.18 1.40 3.25
CA GLY A 95 23.23 2.39 3.41
C GLY A 95 24.66 1.82 3.39
N ARG A 96 24.79 0.51 3.55
CA ARG A 96 26.08 -0.20 3.41
C ARG A 96 26.09 -1.11 2.20
N ASP A 97 25.10 -2.01 2.14
CA ASP A 97 24.96 -2.96 1.03
C ASP A 97 23.82 -2.51 0.12
N PHE A 98 24.08 -2.45 -1.16
CA PHE A 98 23.09 -2.09 -2.17
C PHE A 98 22.67 -3.32 -2.98
N VAL A 99 21.36 -3.48 -3.18
CA VAL A 99 20.77 -4.61 -3.91
C VAL A 99 20.44 -4.28 -5.37
N GLY A 100 20.51 -3.00 -5.73
CA GLY A 100 20.22 -2.58 -7.10
C GLY A 100 20.39 -1.08 -7.28
N THR A 101 20.26 -0.63 -8.52
CA THR A 101 20.30 0.78 -8.90
C THR A 101 19.06 1.13 -9.69
N LEU A 102 18.39 2.20 -9.30
CA LEU A 102 17.21 2.70 -9.98
C LEU A 102 17.62 3.89 -10.87
N SER A 103 17.23 3.84 -12.14
CA SER A 103 17.48 4.95 -13.06
C SER A 103 16.54 6.13 -12.78
N LYS A 104 16.95 7.32 -13.19
CA LYS A 104 16.13 8.54 -13.05
C LYS A 104 14.77 8.41 -13.73
N ALA A 105 14.72 7.77 -14.89
CA ALA A 105 13.47 7.52 -15.63
C ALA A 105 12.51 6.61 -14.84
N GLN A 106 13.02 5.51 -14.28
CA GLN A 106 12.24 4.61 -13.44
C GLN A 106 11.76 5.30 -12.16
N LEU A 107 12.60 6.13 -11.56
CA LEU A 107 12.24 6.94 -10.40
C LEU A 107 11.08 7.89 -10.71
N GLN A 108 11.12 8.54 -11.86
CA GLN A 108 10.07 9.44 -12.31
C GLN A 108 8.75 8.71 -12.57
N GLU A 109 8.80 7.54 -13.19
CA GLU A 109 7.61 6.69 -13.42
C GLU A 109 6.94 6.29 -12.09
N ILE A 110 7.73 5.85 -11.13
CA ILE A 110 7.22 5.47 -9.81
C ILE A 110 6.61 6.69 -9.10
N ALA A 111 7.29 7.82 -9.14
CA ALA A 111 6.82 9.06 -8.54
C ALA A 111 5.50 9.53 -9.16
N ALA A 112 5.38 9.48 -10.48
CA ALA A 112 4.16 9.84 -11.20
C ALA A 112 3.00 8.91 -10.85
N ALA A 113 3.25 7.60 -10.78
CA ALA A 113 2.23 6.61 -10.43
C ALA A 113 1.72 6.80 -8.99
N LYS A 114 2.58 7.20 -8.07
CA LYS A 114 2.23 7.38 -6.65
C LYS A 114 1.76 8.79 -6.31
N MET A 115 1.93 9.76 -7.20
CA MET A 115 1.65 11.17 -6.94
C MET A 115 0.26 11.48 -6.36
N PRO A 116 -0.83 10.81 -6.78
CA PRO A 116 -2.17 11.05 -6.19
C PRO A 116 -2.25 10.80 -4.68
N ASP A 117 -1.42 9.91 -4.14
CA ASP A 117 -1.39 9.58 -2.71
C ASP A 117 -0.33 10.36 -1.93
N LEU A 118 0.57 11.07 -2.62
CA LEU A 118 1.65 11.80 -1.98
C LEU A 118 1.23 13.25 -1.65
N ASN A 119 1.74 13.75 -0.54
CA ASN A 119 1.56 15.13 -0.12
C ASN A 119 2.65 16.02 -0.73
N CYS A 120 2.63 16.17 -2.04
CA CYS A 120 3.57 17.00 -2.78
C CYS A 120 2.87 17.71 -3.95
N SER A 121 3.39 18.85 -4.35
CA SER A 121 2.84 19.69 -5.41
C SER A 121 3.53 19.50 -6.77
N SER A 122 4.73 18.91 -6.79
CA SER A 122 5.52 18.74 -8.00
C SER A 122 6.06 17.32 -8.15
N ILE A 123 6.34 16.92 -9.38
CA ILE A 123 6.95 15.61 -9.68
C ILE A 123 8.36 15.48 -9.06
N GLU A 124 9.11 16.58 -9.00
CA GLU A 124 10.44 16.59 -8.41
C GLU A 124 10.38 16.27 -6.91
N SER A 125 9.43 16.85 -6.19
CA SER A 125 9.19 16.55 -4.78
C SER A 125 8.78 15.09 -4.60
N ALA A 126 7.93 14.55 -5.46
CA ALA A 126 7.56 13.14 -5.46
C ALA A 126 8.76 12.23 -5.71
N MET A 127 9.65 12.59 -6.64
CA MET A 127 10.89 11.86 -6.90
C MET A 127 11.80 11.83 -5.67
N ASN A 128 11.91 12.93 -4.94
CA ASN A 128 12.69 13.00 -3.71
C ASN A 128 12.13 12.08 -2.62
N ILE A 129 10.82 11.99 -2.49
CA ILE A 129 10.15 11.08 -1.55
C ILE A 129 10.48 9.63 -1.90
N VAL A 130 10.37 9.27 -3.18
CA VAL A 130 10.68 7.91 -3.67
C VAL A 130 12.17 7.60 -3.51
N ALA A 131 13.06 8.56 -3.77
CA ALA A 131 14.50 8.41 -3.56
C ALA A 131 14.86 8.10 -2.09
N GLY A 132 14.19 8.75 -1.14
CA GLY A 132 14.32 8.45 0.28
C GLY A 132 13.91 7.01 0.61
N GLN A 133 12.83 6.54 0.02
CA GLN A 133 12.39 5.15 0.16
C GLN A 133 13.41 4.17 -0.44
N CYS A 134 13.97 4.48 -1.59
CA CYS A 134 15.04 3.67 -2.20
C CYS A 134 16.25 3.55 -1.28
N ARG A 135 16.66 4.63 -0.68
CA ARG A 135 17.78 4.65 0.27
C ARG A 135 17.50 3.71 1.46
N SER A 136 16.30 3.74 2.00
CA SER A 136 15.90 2.88 3.13
C SER A 136 15.86 1.39 2.75
N MET A 137 15.71 1.07 1.48
CA MET A 137 15.70 -0.29 0.95
C MET A 137 17.09 -0.78 0.48
N GLY A 138 18.11 0.07 0.52
CA GLY A 138 19.42 -0.26 -0.03
C GLY A 138 19.48 -0.24 -1.54
N VAL A 139 18.73 0.65 -2.18
CA VAL A 139 18.72 0.87 -3.63
C VAL A 139 19.38 2.22 -3.92
N LYS A 140 20.35 2.22 -4.83
CA LYS A 140 20.96 3.45 -5.34
C LYS A 140 20.03 4.11 -6.37
N VAL A 141 20.04 5.42 -6.40
CA VAL A 141 19.35 6.21 -7.40
C VAL A 141 20.37 6.92 -8.27
N GLU A 142 20.27 6.75 -9.58
CA GLU A 142 21.10 7.49 -10.54
C GLU A 142 20.60 8.93 -10.70
N GLY A 143 21.53 9.81 -10.79
CA GLY A 143 21.29 11.22 -11.00
C GLY A 143 21.21 12.03 -9.76
#